data_b72f20de22e472d50fbcace9db1e3993
#
_entry.id   b72f20de22e472d50fbcace9db1e3993
#
_cell.length_a   1.000
_cell.length_b   1.000
_cell.length_c   1.000
_cell.angle_alpha   90.00
_cell.angle_beta   90.00
_cell.angle_gamma   90.00
#
_symmetry.space_group_name_H-M   'P 1'
#
loop_
_entity.id
_entity.type
_entity.pdbx_description
1 polymer ?
#
loop_
_entity_poly.entity_id
_entity_poly.type
_entity_poly.pdbx_seq_one_letter_code
_entity_poly.pdbx_strand_id
1 'polypeptide(L)' 'MGHDHHHHHDHASGSNLKLAFFLNAAFTVFELIGGFYVNSVAIISDAIHD' A
#
# COMPACT_ATOMS: atom_id res chain seq x y z
N MET A 1 -11.19 -19.52 -19.26
CA MET A 1 -10.77 -19.42 -18.94
C MET A 1 -10.23 -19.19 -18.76
N GLY A 2 -9.85 -19.26 -19.07
CA GLY A 2 -9.19 -18.86 -18.70
C GLY A 2 -8.55 -18.94 -18.57
N HIS A 3 -8.27 -18.95 -18.84
CA HIS A 3 -7.61 -18.83 -18.67
C HIS A 3 -6.86 -18.67 -18.61
N ASP A 4 -6.64 -18.61 -18.99
CA ASP A 4 -5.94 -18.49 -19.01
C ASP A 4 -5.22 -18.18 -18.85
N HIS A 5 -4.84 -18.03 -19.02
CA HIS A 5 -4.16 -17.69 -18.83
C HIS A 5 -3.31 -17.59 -18.54
N HIS A 6 -2.63 -17.61 -18.65
CA HIS A 6 -1.86 -17.68 -18.45
C HIS A 6 -0.91 -17.79 -18.34
N HIS A 7 0.03 -17.73 -18.51
CA HIS A 7 0.98 -18.01 -18.11
C HIS A 7 2.24 -17.94 -18.55
N HIS A 8 2.78 -18.15 -19.35
CA HIS A 8 3.89 -18.04 -19.89
C HIS A 8 4.71 -16.95 -19.47
N HIS A 9 4.70 -16.19 -19.08
CA HIS A 9 5.46 -15.14 -18.64
C HIS A 9 5.85 -15.38 -17.24
N ASP A 10 6.37 -16.47 -16.92
CA ASP A 10 6.70 -16.80 -15.58
C ASP A 10 7.77 -15.92 -14.99
N HIS A 11 8.86 -15.70 -15.74
CA HIS A 11 9.90 -14.87 -15.18
C HIS A 11 9.44 -13.41 -15.13
N ALA A 12 8.69 -12.99 -16.11
CA ALA A 12 8.13 -11.66 -16.09
C ALA A 12 7.14 -11.54 -14.95
N SER A 13 6.39 -12.61 -14.71
CA SER A 13 5.45 -12.65 -13.61
C SER A 13 6.14 -12.48 -12.27
N GLY A 14 7.26 -13.16 -12.09
CA GLY A 14 8.00 -13.06 -10.86
C GLY A 14 8.49 -11.66 -10.58
N SER A 15 8.98 -11.02 -11.64
CA SER A 15 9.48 -9.66 -11.53
C SER A 15 8.34 -8.70 -11.22
N ASN A 16 7.24 -8.86 -11.91
CA ASN A 16 6.07 -8.02 -11.68
C ASN A 16 5.48 -8.25 -10.31
N LEU A 17 5.54 -9.47 -9.84
CA LEU A 17 5.03 -9.80 -8.53
C LEU A 17 5.84 -9.09 -7.44
N LYS A 18 7.15 -9.06 -7.60
CA LYS A 18 8.00 -8.38 -6.65
C LYS A 18 7.72 -6.89 -6.65
N LEU A 19 7.61 -6.32 -7.83
CA LEU A 19 7.31 -4.91 -7.96
C LEU A 19 5.98 -4.59 -7.31
N ALA A 20 4.97 -5.38 -7.62
CA ALA A 20 3.64 -5.18 -7.05
C ALA A 20 3.69 -5.29 -5.54
N PHE A 21 4.45 -6.24 -5.02
CA PHE A 21 4.58 -6.42 -3.59
C PHE A 21 5.20 -5.19 -2.94
N PHE A 22 6.29 -4.71 -3.51
CA PHE A 22 6.97 -3.55 -2.95
C PHE A 22 6.13 -2.29 -3.03
N LEU A 23 5.45 -2.11 -4.14
CA LEU A 23 4.58 -0.95 -4.30
C LEU A 23 3.44 -1.00 -3.29
N ASN A 24 2.87 -2.18 -3.13
CA ASN A 24 1.76 -2.35 -2.20
C ASN A 24 2.23 -2.15 -0.77
N ALA A 25 3.39 -2.70 -0.44
CA ALA A 25 3.94 -2.55 0.89
C ALA A 25 4.27 -1.09 1.19
N ALA A 26 4.89 -0.42 0.23
CA ALA A 26 5.24 0.98 0.38
C ALA A 26 3.99 1.82 0.57
N PHE A 27 2.97 1.54 -0.20
CA PHE A 27 1.71 2.27 -0.10
C PHE A 27 1.07 2.04 1.25
N THR A 28 1.09 0.81 1.74
CA THR A 28 0.51 0.47 3.03
C THR A 28 1.25 1.20 4.15
N VAL A 29 2.57 1.18 4.11
CA VAL A 29 3.36 1.88 5.12
C VAL A 29 3.07 3.37 5.09
N PHE A 30 3.00 3.91 3.88
CA PHE A 30 2.71 5.31 3.71
C PHE A 30 1.35 5.67 4.31
N GLU A 31 0.36 4.83 4.06
CA GLU A 31 -0.97 5.04 4.60
C GLU A 31 -0.99 4.97 6.12
N LEU A 32 -0.25 4.01 6.67
CA LEU A 32 -0.21 3.87 8.12
C LEU A 32 0.44 5.08 8.77
N ILE A 33 1.55 5.52 8.23
CA ILE A 33 2.24 6.68 8.76
C ILE A 33 1.40 7.92 8.59
N GLY A 34 0.84 8.11 7.40
CA GLY A 34 0.01 9.26 7.12
C GLY A 34 -1.23 9.29 7.98
N GLY A 35 -1.88 8.13 8.12
CA GLY A 35 -3.06 8.02 8.93
C GLY A 35 -2.79 8.32 10.39
N PHE A 36 -1.68 7.78 10.88
CA PHE A 36 -1.28 8.02 12.25
C PHE A 36 -1.01 9.50 12.48
N TYR A 37 -0.32 10.12 11.54
CA TYR A 37 0.02 11.54 11.62
C TYR A 37 -1.25 12.40 11.65
N VAL A 38 -2.15 12.13 10.72
CA VAL A 38 -3.39 12.90 10.63
C VAL A 38 -4.21 12.74 11.90
N ASN A 39 -4.27 11.53 12.39
CA ASN A 39 -5.03 11.24 13.60
C ASN A 39 -4.45 11.98 14.81
N SER A 40 -3.13 12.01 14.91
CA SER A 40 -2.46 12.70 15.99
C SER A 40 -2.71 14.20 15.92
N VAL A 41 -2.64 14.75 14.74
CA VAL A 41 -2.88 16.18 14.54
C VAL A 41 -4.32 16.52 14.91
N ALA A 42 -5.25 15.66 14.54
CA ALA A 42 -6.66 15.87 14.83
C ALA A 42 -6.90 15.89 16.34
N ILE A 43 -6.26 14.95 17.04
CA ILE A 43 -6.41 14.86 18.50
C ILE A 43 -5.84 16.10 19.18
N ILE A 44 -4.66 16.51 18.75
CA ILE A 44 -4.00 17.68 19.30
C ILE A 44 -4.82 18.92 19.03
N SER A 45 -5.30 19.04 17.82
CA SER A 45 -6.09 20.18 17.41
C SER A 45 -7.38 20.28 18.24
N ASP A 46 -8.00 19.13 18.48
CA ASP A 46 -9.21 19.08 19.27
C ASP A 46 -8.93 19.49 20.72
N ALA A 47 -7.83 19.01 21.26
CA ALA A 47 -7.45 19.34 22.63
C ALA A 47 -7.18 20.83 22.79
N ILE A 48 -6.52 21.41 21.82
CA ILE A 48 -6.20 22.83 21.84
C ILE A 48 -7.46 23.68 21.67
N HIS A 49 -8.31 23.23 20.79
CA HIS A 49 -9.52 23.97 20.49
C HIS A 49 -10.46 24.01 21.70
N ASP A 50 -10.49 22.90 22.38
CA ASP A 50 -11.36 22.80 23.55
C ASP A 50 -10.74 23.52 24.73
#